data_b9149ac35d73fe8c7fe27224490bbd45
#
_entry.id   b9149ac35d73fe8c7fe27224490bbd45
#
_cell.length_a   1.000
_cell.length_b   1.000
_cell.length_c   1.000
_cell.angle_alpha   90.00
_cell.angle_beta   90.00
_cell.angle_gamma   90.00
#
_symmetry.space_group_name_H-M   'P 1'
#
loop_
_entity.id
_entity.type
_entity.pdbx_description
1 polymer ?
#
loop_
_entity_poly.entity_id
_entity_poly.type
_entity_poly.pdbx_seq_one_letter_code
_entity_poly.pdbx_strand_id
1 'polypeptide(L)'
;ITALTLSMAACGGSNSGTGTADTAAQSDAAETQAQSEAADSSEASQESEAAESTGDESSAVQEGSSDVETIEDGKLIMVTEAGFAPYEYTEDGSTVVGVDVDIANEIAKAMGKELEIQNMSFDGALLAVQQGKADFAAAGISVDPERDKTMDFSIEYATSRQVVVVNKDTMAVESVDGITADTKVGVQAGNTADLYAQDQGWQVTQYSKFMEAAMDLANNKIDCIVMDSLPAEQLVAKNDKLTILDGELFTDKYAIAVQEGNTALLDEINAVFEQLIADGKIDEYTLNHTTE
;
A
#
# COMPACT_ATOMS: atom_id res chain seq x y z
N ILE A 1 12.96 57.84 -5.10
CA ILE A 1 14.17 58.52 -5.59
C ILE A 1 15.35 57.60 -5.27
N THR A 2 16.05 57.22 -6.38
CA THR A 2 17.43 56.72 -6.54
C THR A 2 17.59 55.18 -6.32
N ALA A 3 17.62 54.37 -7.34
CA ALA A 3 18.62 53.99 -8.36
C ALA A 3 19.62 52.98 -7.79
N LEU A 4 19.57 51.74 -8.26
CA LEU A 4 20.32 51.08 -9.35
C LEU A 4 21.82 50.93 -9.07
N THR A 5 22.31 49.69 -8.93
CA THR A 5 23.49 49.27 -9.69
C THR A 5 23.57 47.74 -9.85
N LEU A 6 23.70 47.38 -11.09
CA LEU A 6 24.01 46.08 -11.68
C LEU A 6 25.53 45.87 -11.64
N SER A 7 26.00 44.64 -11.38
CA SER A 7 27.36 44.24 -11.79
C SER A 7 27.39 42.76 -12.14
N MET A 8 27.56 42.52 -13.43
CA MET A 8 28.03 41.25 -14.02
C MET A 8 29.56 41.19 -13.91
N ALA A 9 30.08 39.97 -13.67
CA ALA A 9 31.42 39.60 -14.16
C ALA A 9 31.45 38.10 -14.45
N ALA A 10 31.63 37.78 -15.72
CA ALA A 10 31.99 36.47 -16.26
C ALA A 10 33.52 36.36 -16.37
N CYS A 11 34.03 35.10 -16.30
CA CYS A 11 35.26 34.56 -16.92
C CYS A 11 35.47 33.20 -16.29
N GLY A 12 35.46 32.01 -16.97
CA GLY A 12 36.20 31.70 -18.19
C GLY A 12 37.44 30.92 -17.84
N GLY A 13 37.52 29.60 -18.15
CA GLY A 13 38.74 28.84 -18.00
C GLY A 13 38.54 27.32 -18.28
N SER A 14 38.70 26.97 -19.53
CA SER A 14 38.92 25.60 -20.00
C SER A 14 40.28 25.04 -19.56
N ASN A 15 40.40 23.77 -19.26
CA ASN A 15 41.56 23.02 -19.76
C ASN A 15 41.28 21.51 -19.88
N SER A 16 41.62 21.03 -21.03
CA SER A 16 41.65 19.66 -21.55
C SER A 16 42.85 18.88 -21.02
N GLY A 17 42.65 17.57 -20.85
CA GLY A 17 43.76 16.64 -20.61
C GLY A 17 43.36 15.23 -21.01
N THR A 18 43.84 14.86 -22.20
CA THR A 18 43.79 13.53 -22.87
C THR A 18 44.70 12.52 -22.15
N GLY A 19 44.31 11.25 -22.21
CA GLY A 19 45.17 10.12 -21.82
C GLY A 19 44.54 8.76 -22.09
N THR A 20 44.88 8.24 -23.20
CA THR A 20 44.65 6.97 -23.88
C THR A 20 45.22 5.72 -23.19
N ALA A 21 44.66 4.59 -23.62
CA ALA A 21 45.12 3.25 -23.91
C ALA A 21 44.79 2.18 -22.86
N ASP A 22 43.88 1.27 -23.19
CA ASP A 22 44.03 0.04 -24.02
C ASP A 22 44.71 -1.12 -23.28
N THR A 23 43.99 -2.22 -23.10
CA THR A 23 44.44 -3.57 -23.47
C THR A 23 43.34 -4.60 -23.19
N ALA A 24 42.99 -5.31 -24.25
CA ALA A 24 42.12 -6.48 -24.30
C ALA A 24 42.87 -7.74 -23.80
N ALA A 25 42.12 -8.71 -23.30
CA ALA A 25 42.45 -10.12 -23.40
C ALA A 25 41.20 -10.99 -23.36
N GLN A 26 40.96 -11.65 -24.46
CA GLN A 26 40.06 -12.79 -24.65
C GLN A 26 40.70 -14.07 -24.09
N SER A 27 39.84 -15.03 -23.70
CA SER A 27 39.93 -16.50 -24.02
C SER A 27 38.76 -17.16 -23.30
N ASP A 28 37.87 -17.75 -23.94
CA ASP A 28 37.77 -18.97 -24.76
C ASP A 28 37.21 -20.17 -23.98
N ALA A 29 36.12 -20.61 -24.51
CA ALA A 29 35.33 -21.81 -24.59
C ALA A 29 35.72 -23.08 -23.78
N ALA A 30 34.66 -23.80 -23.35
CA ALA A 30 34.50 -25.23 -23.58
C ALA A 30 33.04 -25.68 -23.31
N GLU A 31 32.40 -26.14 -24.37
CA GLU A 31 31.22 -27.01 -24.37
C GLU A 31 31.54 -28.36 -23.74
N THR A 32 30.52 -28.97 -23.11
CA THR A 32 30.38 -30.43 -23.15
C THR A 32 28.92 -30.80 -23.06
N GLN A 33 28.38 -31.33 -24.14
CA GLN A 33 27.13 -32.08 -24.23
C GLN A 33 27.34 -33.49 -23.66
N ALA A 34 26.31 -34.04 -23.06
CA ALA A 34 26.03 -35.46 -23.08
C ALA A 34 24.54 -35.73 -22.93
N GLN A 35 23.99 -36.31 -23.97
CA GLN A 35 22.68 -36.96 -24.07
C GLN A 35 22.68 -38.33 -23.39
N SER A 36 21.51 -38.82 -22.98
CA SER A 36 20.85 -40.08 -23.42
C SER A 36 19.71 -40.41 -22.42
N GLU A 37 18.53 -40.54 -22.92
CA GLU A 37 17.69 -41.69 -23.29
C GLU A 37 16.94 -42.28 -22.10
N ALA A 38 15.65 -42.15 -22.07
CA ALA A 38 14.48 -42.90 -22.57
C ALA A 38 14.30 -44.33 -22.02
N ALA A 39 13.15 -44.63 -21.47
CA ALA A 39 12.25 -45.80 -21.58
C ALA A 39 11.23 -45.73 -20.41
N ASP A 40 9.98 -45.61 -20.65
CA ASP A 40 8.89 -46.44 -21.20
C ASP A 40 8.20 -47.37 -20.19
N SER A 41 6.84 -47.37 -20.34
CA SER A 41 5.81 -48.34 -19.93
C SER A 41 5.39 -48.36 -18.45
N SER A 42 4.15 -48.46 -18.10
CA SER A 42 2.84 -48.79 -18.67
C SER A 42 1.84 -48.86 -17.54
N GLU A 43 0.60 -48.46 -17.85
CA GLU A 43 -0.70 -48.89 -17.40
C GLU A 43 -0.87 -49.76 -16.14
N ALA A 44 -1.83 -49.38 -15.28
CA ALA A 44 -3.00 -50.18 -15.00
C ALA A 44 -4.02 -49.45 -14.10
N SER A 45 -5.24 -49.51 -14.54
CA SER A 45 -6.53 -49.16 -13.94
C SER A 45 -6.86 -49.90 -12.65
N GLN A 46 -7.71 -49.27 -11.80
CA GLN A 46 -8.99 -49.74 -11.24
C GLN A 46 -9.31 -48.94 -9.99
N GLU A 47 -10.35 -48.10 -10.01
CA GLU A 47 -11.76 -48.32 -9.57
C GLU A 47 -11.97 -48.76 -8.10
N SER A 48 -12.67 -47.93 -7.40
CA SER A 48 -13.82 -47.96 -6.49
C SER A 48 -13.46 -47.38 -5.10
N GLU A 49 -14.22 -46.57 -4.47
CA GLU A 49 -15.58 -46.56 -3.98
C GLU A 49 -15.82 -45.25 -3.20
N ALA A 50 -17.04 -44.81 -3.24
CA ALA A 50 -17.56 -43.62 -2.59
C ALA A 50 -17.49 -43.70 -1.06
N ALA A 51 -17.12 -42.55 -0.47
CA ALA A 51 -17.52 -42.22 0.89
C ALA A 51 -18.08 -40.80 0.87
N GLU A 52 -19.38 -40.71 1.12
CA GLU A 52 -20.10 -39.47 1.44
C GLU A 52 -19.43 -38.82 2.64
N SER A 53 -19.01 -37.57 2.47
CA SER A 53 -18.73 -36.65 3.56
C SER A 53 -19.57 -35.40 3.33
N THR A 54 -20.47 -35.20 4.26
CA THR A 54 -21.39 -34.08 4.40
C THR A 54 -20.70 -32.74 4.20
N GLY A 55 -21.29 -31.94 3.28
CA GLY A 55 -20.77 -30.65 2.89
C GLY A 55 -20.74 -29.61 4.01
N ASP A 56 -19.64 -28.93 4.05
CA ASP A 56 -19.53 -27.55 4.51
C ASP A 56 -19.64 -26.71 3.24
N GLU A 57 -20.81 -26.14 2.99
CA GLU A 57 -20.98 -25.14 1.93
C GLU A 57 -20.41 -23.82 2.40
N SER A 58 -19.08 -23.70 2.40
CA SER A 58 -18.44 -22.41 2.32
C SER A 58 -18.73 -21.85 0.93
N SER A 59 -19.47 -20.74 0.85
CA SER A 59 -19.70 -19.98 -0.39
C SER A 59 -18.36 -19.45 -0.88
N ALA A 60 -17.63 -20.26 -1.63
CA ALA A 60 -16.43 -19.78 -2.29
C ALA A 60 -16.83 -18.83 -3.43
N VAL A 61 -16.19 -17.66 -3.51
CA VAL A 61 -16.23 -16.80 -4.69
C VAL A 61 -15.99 -17.67 -5.92
N GLN A 62 -16.91 -17.65 -6.88
CA GLN A 62 -16.81 -18.48 -8.08
C GLN A 62 -15.61 -18.03 -8.90
N GLU A 63 -14.74 -18.97 -9.28
CA GLU A 63 -13.72 -18.70 -10.28
C GLU A 63 -14.40 -18.29 -11.58
N GLY A 64 -14.24 -17.01 -11.96
CA GLY A 64 -14.83 -16.42 -13.13
C GLY A 64 -13.80 -16.16 -14.23
N SER A 65 -14.29 -15.82 -15.39
CA SER A 65 -13.52 -15.17 -16.44
C SER A 65 -14.26 -13.88 -16.75
N SER A 66 -13.69 -12.75 -16.32
CA SER A 66 -14.25 -11.44 -16.62
C SER A 66 -13.68 -10.93 -17.94
N ASP A 67 -14.56 -10.38 -18.80
CA ASP A 67 -14.17 -9.70 -20.04
C ASP A 67 -13.71 -8.24 -19.80
N VAL A 68 -13.58 -7.82 -18.53
CA VAL A 68 -13.11 -6.49 -18.16
C VAL A 68 -11.65 -6.33 -18.57
N GLU A 69 -11.38 -5.28 -19.35
CA GLU A 69 -10.03 -4.92 -19.77
C GLU A 69 -9.21 -4.43 -18.59
N THR A 70 -7.98 -4.95 -18.45
CA THR A 70 -6.98 -4.52 -17.50
C THR A 70 -5.78 -3.96 -18.25
N ILE A 71 -4.90 -3.22 -17.57
CA ILE A 71 -3.73 -2.58 -18.17
C ILE A 71 -2.82 -3.59 -18.85
N GLU A 72 -2.65 -4.77 -18.24
CA GLU A 72 -1.90 -5.89 -18.80
C GLU A 72 -2.83 -7.10 -18.95
N ASP A 73 -2.89 -7.67 -20.16
CA ASP A 73 -3.75 -8.83 -20.43
C ASP A 73 -3.42 -10.02 -19.51
N GLY A 74 -4.46 -10.59 -18.91
CA GLY A 74 -4.34 -11.70 -17.97
C GLY A 74 -3.88 -11.32 -16.56
N LYS A 75 -3.53 -10.06 -16.30
CA LYS A 75 -3.13 -9.58 -14.98
C LYS A 75 -4.10 -8.54 -14.43
N LEU A 76 -4.09 -8.43 -13.12
CA LEU A 76 -4.75 -7.37 -12.36
C LEU A 76 -3.69 -6.67 -11.51
N ILE A 77 -3.36 -5.43 -11.84
CA ILE A 77 -2.28 -4.67 -11.22
C ILE A 77 -2.83 -3.85 -10.05
N MET A 78 -2.43 -4.24 -8.83
CA MET A 78 -2.68 -3.51 -7.58
C MET A 78 -1.48 -2.65 -7.22
N VAL A 79 -1.72 -1.40 -6.85
CA VAL A 79 -0.71 -0.55 -6.20
C VAL A 79 -1.07 -0.33 -4.74
N THR A 80 -0.04 -0.26 -3.88
CA THR A 80 -0.20 -0.15 -2.44
C THR A 80 1.02 0.48 -1.77
N GLU A 81 0.93 0.87 -0.48
CA GLU A 81 2.07 1.25 0.38
C GLU A 81 2.20 0.24 1.52
N ALA A 82 3.07 -0.75 1.37
CA ALA A 82 3.20 -1.89 2.28
C ALA A 82 3.96 -1.56 3.58
N GLY A 83 3.45 -0.63 4.33
CA GLY A 83 3.89 -0.20 5.65
C GLY A 83 2.74 0.11 6.61
N PHE A 84 1.51 -0.37 6.31
CA PHE A 84 0.26 0.00 6.96
C PHE A 84 -0.49 -1.24 7.53
N ALA A 85 0.20 -2.04 8.36
CA ALA A 85 -0.39 -3.21 8.99
C ALA A 85 -1.61 -2.82 9.85
N PRO A 86 -2.70 -3.61 9.85
CA PRO A 86 -2.86 -4.94 9.27
C PRO A 86 -3.33 -4.97 7.81
N TYR A 87 -3.55 -3.81 7.18
CA TYR A 87 -4.16 -3.73 5.85
C TYR A 87 -3.20 -4.16 4.74
N GLU A 88 -2.00 -3.55 4.69
CA GLU A 88 -0.94 -3.93 3.75
C GLU A 88 0.44 -3.71 4.39
N TYR A 89 1.23 -4.76 4.40
CA TYR A 89 2.57 -4.72 5.00
C TYR A 89 3.49 -5.78 4.42
N THR A 90 4.78 -5.65 4.69
CA THR A 90 5.74 -6.70 4.31
C THR A 90 6.05 -7.59 5.52
N GLU A 91 5.87 -8.91 5.37
CA GLU A 91 6.15 -9.87 6.42
C GLU A 91 7.66 -10.17 6.54
N ASP A 92 8.32 -10.38 5.39
CA ASP A 92 9.76 -10.72 5.30
C ASP A 92 10.62 -9.62 4.66
N GLY A 93 10.04 -8.42 4.47
CA GLY A 93 10.66 -7.29 3.80
C GLY A 93 10.50 -7.31 2.27
N SER A 94 9.85 -8.32 1.70
CA SER A 94 9.62 -8.44 0.25
C SER A 94 8.19 -8.83 -0.11
N THR A 95 7.61 -9.80 0.59
CA THR A 95 6.26 -10.28 0.31
C THR A 95 5.24 -9.33 0.96
N VAL A 96 4.35 -8.78 0.15
CA VAL A 96 3.25 -7.92 0.62
C VAL A 96 2.09 -8.82 1.02
N VAL A 97 1.58 -8.61 2.22
CA VAL A 97 0.44 -9.33 2.83
C VAL A 97 -0.48 -8.34 3.54
N GLY A 98 -1.65 -8.79 3.96
CA GLY A 98 -2.60 -7.97 4.71
C GLY A 98 -4.03 -8.09 4.20
N VAL A 99 -4.96 -7.43 4.87
CA VAL A 99 -6.40 -7.44 4.56
C VAL A 99 -6.65 -7.03 3.11
N ASP A 100 -6.01 -5.95 2.65
CA ASP A 100 -6.17 -5.41 1.31
C ASP A 100 -5.63 -6.38 0.25
N VAL A 101 -4.58 -7.13 0.60
CA VAL A 101 -4.02 -8.18 -0.28
C VAL A 101 -4.94 -9.39 -0.35
N ASP A 102 -5.55 -9.80 0.77
CA ASP A 102 -6.52 -10.90 0.78
C ASP A 102 -7.77 -10.56 -0.07
N ILE A 103 -8.28 -9.33 0.07
CA ILE A 103 -9.37 -8.81 -0.76
C ILE A 103 -8.96 -8.81 -2.25
N ALA A 104 -7.77 -8.28 -2.57
CA ALA A 104 -7.27 -8.21 -3.94
C ALA A 104 -7.11 -9.59 -4.58
N ASN A 105 -6.70 -10.61 -3.81
CA ASN A 105 -6.63 -11.99 -4.28
C ASN A 105 -8.00 -12.55 -4.64
N GLU A 106 -9.05 -12.27 -3.84
CA GLU A 106 -10.41 -12.72 -4.17
C GLU A 106 -10.96 -11.98 -5.40
N ILE A 107 -10.64 -10.69 -5.58
CA ILE A 107 -11.00 -9.95 -6.80
C ILE A 107 -10.30 -10.55 -8.02
N ALA A 108 -8.99 -10.77 -7.96
CA ALA A 108 -8.23 -11.36 -9.07
C ALA A 108 -8.75 -12.76 -9.44
N LYS A 109 -9.06 -13.58 -8.43
CA LYS A 109 -9.63 -14.91 -8.61
C LYS A 109 -11.02 -14.86 -9.26
N ALA A 110 -11.90 -13.96 -8.81
CA ALA A 110 -13.23 -13.79 -9.41
C ALA A 110 -13.13 -13.37 -10.88
N MET A 111 -12.16 -12.52 -11.23
CA MET A 111 -11.90 -12.07 -12.59
C MET A 111 -11.11 -13.08 -13.44
N GLY A 112 -10.57 -14.16 -12.83
CA GLY A 112 -9.71 -15.13 -13.53
C GLY A 112 -8.39 -14.55 -13.99
N LYS A 113 -7.84 -13.58 -13.26
CA LYS A 113 -6.59 -12.86 -13.55
C LYS A 113 -5.50 -13.15 -12.51
N GLU A 114 -4.25 -13.00 -12.89
CA GLU A 114 -3.10 -13.05 -11.97
C GLU A 114 -2.94 -11.71 -11.25
N LEU A 115 -2.91 -11.70 -9.92
CA LEU A 115 -2.66 -10.48 -9.15
C LEU A 115 -1.17 -10.10 -9.20
N GLU A 116 -0.88 -8.88 -9.65
CA GLU A 116 0.44 -8.26 -9.54
C GLU A 116 0.39 -7.10 -8.55
N ILE A 117 1.22 -7.16 -7.50
CA ILE A 117 1.25 -6.12 -6.46
C ILE A 117 2.49 -5.25 -6.63
N GLN A 118 2.29 -3.95 -6.78
CA GLN A 118 3.35 -2.96 -6.87
C GLN A 118 3.37 -2.08 -5.62
N ASN A 119 4.44 -2.21 -4.82
CA ASN A 119 4.63 -1.42 -3.59
C ASN A 119 5.33 -0.09 -3.90
N MET A 120 4.72 1.01 -3.48
CA MET A 120 5.24 2.37 -3.68
C MET A 120 4.80 3.30 -2.52
N SER A 121 5.07 4.61 -2.59
CA SER A 121 4.54 5.56 -1.62
C SER A 121 3.02 5.74 -1.79
N PHE A 122 2.31 6.09 -0.72
CA PHE A 122 0.85 6.24 -0.73
C PHE A 122 0.36 7.25 -1.78
N ASP A 123 0.94 8.44 -1.82
CA ASP A 123 0.68 9.46 -2.84
C ASP A 123 1.01 8.98 -4.26
N GLY A 124 2.07 8.19 -4.40
CA GLY A 124 2.46 7.53 -5.64
C GLY A 124 1.42 6.52 -6.12
N ALA A 125 0.83 5.72 -5.22
CA ALA A 125 -0.21 4.76 -5.52
C ALA A 125 -1.49 5.45 -6.04
N LEU A 126 -1.94 6.50 -5.36
CA LEU A 126 -3.07 7.31 -5.81
C LEU A 126 -2.83 7.90 -7.21
N LEU A 127 -1.63 8.46 -7.44
CA LEU A 127 -1.26 9.04 -8.73
C LEU A 127 -1.18 7.98 -9.84
N ALA A 128 -0.72 6.76 -9.54
CA ALA A 128 -0.64 5.68 -10.51
C ALA A 128 -2.02 5.29 -11.03
N VAL A 129 -3.03 5.18 -10.15
CA VAL A 129 -4.42 4.91 -10.52
C VAL A 129 -5.01 6.06 -11.34
N GLN A 130 -4.86 7.31 -10.89
CA GLN A 130 -5.34 8.47 -11.63
C GLN A 130 -4.80 8.54 -13.05
N GLN A 131 -3.55 8.10 -13.26
CA GLN A 131 -2.89 8.10 -14.57
C GLN A 131 -3.14 6.83 -15.39
N GLY A 132 -3.94 5.88 -14.90
CA GLY A 132 -4.18 4.59 -15.56
C GLY A 132 -2.92 3.73 -15.69
N LYS A 133 -2.02 3.77 -14.70
CA LYS A 133 -0.80 2.97 -14.63
C LYS A 133 -0.94 1.74 -13.73
N ALA A 134 -2.01 1.68 -12.97
CA ALA A 134 -2.44 0.54 -12.19
C ALA A 134 -3.94 0.35 -12.39
N ASP A 135 -4.42 -0.88 -12.29
CA ASP A 135 -5.84 -1.17 -12.43
C ASP A 135 -6.61 -0.61 -11.22
N PHE A 136 -6.06 -0.78 -10.03
CA PHE A 136 -6.65 -0.24 -8.81
C PHE A 136 -5.60 0.01 -7.71
N ALA A 137 -5.97 0.80 -6.71
CA ALA A 137 -5.20 0.94 -5.47
C ALA A 137 -6.00 0.41 -4.29
N ALA A 138 -5.35 -0.40 -3.45
CA ALA A 138 -5.81 -0.80 -2.14
C ALA A 138 -4.68 -0.53 -1.14
N ALA A 139 -4.91 0.41 -0.23
CA ALA A 139 -3.91 0.96 0.67
C ALA A 139 -4.56 1.70 1.85
N GLY A 140 -5.62 1.10 2.46
CA GLY A 140 -6.40 1.79 3.49
C GLY A 140 -6.90 3.16 3.03
N ILE A 141 -7.36 3.26 1.76
CA ILE A 141 -7.67 4.56 1.16
C ILE A 141 -9.01 5.08 1.64
N SER A 142 -8.99 6.19 2.35
CA SER A 142 -10.21 6.89 2.78
C SER A 142 -10.92 7.54 1.59
N VAL A 143 -12.24 7.35 1.53
CA VAL A 143 -13.10 8.09 0.59
C VAL A 143 -13.12 9.56 1.01
N ASP A 144 -12.68 10.43 0.13
CA ASP A 144 -12.59 11.87 0.35
C ASP A 144 -13.19 12.62 -0.84
N PRO A 145 -13.99 13.70 -0.63
CA PRO A 145 -14.67 14.44 -1.71
C PRO A 145 -13.73 15.06 -2.75
N GLU A 146 -12.47 15.33 -2.42
CA GLU A 146 -11.50 15.85 -3.39
C GLU A 146 -10.94 14.72 -4.24
N ARG A 147 -10.70 13.54 -3.64
CA ARG A 147 -10.28 12.32 -4.36
C ARG A 147 -11.37 11.81 -5.30
N ASP A 148 -12.63 11.87 -4.86
CA ASP A 148 -13.82 11.47 -5.65
C ASP A 148 -14.02 12.27 -6.95
N LYS A 149 -13.28 13.36 -7.13
CA LYS A 149 -13.26 14.13 -8.39
C LYS A 149 -12.31 13.56 -9.45
N THR A 150 -11.44 12.65 -9.08
CA THR A 150 -10.33 12.19 -9.92
C THR A 150 -10.15 10.67 -9.92
N MET A 151 -10.94 9.97 -9.09
CA MET A 151 -10.97 8.51 -8.96
C MET A 151 -12.37 8.07 -8.58
N ASP A 152 -12.75 6.86 -8.98
CA ASP A 152 -13.96 6.22 -8.49
C ASP A 152 -13.62 5.25 -7.35
N PHE A 153 -14.53 5.08 -6.39
CA PHE A 153 -14.34 4.25 -5.22
C PHE A 153 -15.33 3.09 -5.16
N SER A 154 -14.86 1.97 -4.66
CA SER A 154 -15.70 0.81 -4.33
C SER A 154 -16.65 1.13 -3.16
N ILE A 155 -17.54 0.17 -2.84
CA ILE A 155 -18.21 0.17 -1.54
C ILE A 155 -17.17 0.17 -0.42
N GLU A 156 -17.51 0.84 0.69
CA GLU A 156 -16.66 0.97 1.87
C GLU A 156 -16.56 -0.38 2.60
N TYR A 157 -15.34 -0.85 2.92
CA TYR A 157 -15.12 -2.14 3.55
C TYR A 157 -14.63 -2.07 5.00
N ALA A 158 -14.10 -0.93 5.44
CA ALA A 158 -13.64 -0.73 6.80
C ALA A 158 -13.91 0.70 7.28
N THR A 159 -13.97 0.87 8.60
CA THR A 159 -14.02 2.18 9.26
C THR A 159 -12.81 2.30 10.16
N SER A 160 -12.08 3.40 10.06
CA SER A 160 -10.93 3.73 10.89
C SER A 160 -11.14 5.00 11.68
N ARG A 161 -10.45 5.11 12.81
CA ARG A 161 -10.41 6.33 13.64
C ARG A 161 -9.04 6.95 13.51
N GLN A 162 -8.97 8.25 13.32
CA GLN A 162 -7.71 8.99 13.33
C GLN A 162 -7.32 9.30 14.77
N VAL A 163 -6.22 8.70 15.21
CA VAL A 163 -5.70 8.79 16.58
C VAL A 163 -4.37 9.52 16.64
N VAL A 164 -3.96 9.88 17.84
CA VAL A 164 -2.72 10.62 18.09
C VAL A 164 -1.74 9.72 18.83
N VAL A 165 -0.58 9.49 18.22
CA VAL A 165 0.54 8.75 18.82
C VAL A 165 1.56 9.74 19.36
N VAL A 166 2.02 9.51 20.60
CA VAL A 166 2.99 10.36 21.30
C VAL A 166 4.13 9.55 21.90
N ASN A 167 5.24 10.23 22.23
CA ASN A 167 6.32 9.64 22.98
C ASN A 167 5.97 9.65 24.49
N LYS A 168 5.94 8.45 25.13
CA LYS A 168 5.60 8.28 26.54
C LYS A 168 6.47 9.06 27.51
N ASP A 169 7.76 9.28 27.14
CA ASP A 169 8.73 9.89 28.04
C ASP A 169 8.59 11.41 28.10
N THR A 170 8.07 12.02 27.01
CA THR A 170 7.99 13.49 26.91
C THR A 170 6.56 13.99 26.98
N MET A 171 5.59 13.22 26.49
CA MET A 171 4.17 13.59 26.43
C MET A 171 4.00 15.05 25.96
N ALA A 172 4.63 15.39 24.81
CA ALA A 172 4.61 16.74 24.26
C ALA A 172 3.17 17.22 23.94
N VAL A 173 2.29 16.26 23.67
CA VAL A 173 0.82 16.44 23.57
C VAL A 173 0.17 15.50 24.59
N GLU A 174 -0.73 15.99 25.42
CA GLU A 174 -1.36 15.20 26.52
C GLU A 174 -2.80 14.76 26.19
N SER A 175 -3.43 15.34 25.17
CA SER A 175 -4.78 14.99 24.70
C SER A 175 -4.92 15.31 23.22
N VAL A 176 -5.89 14.70 22.55
CA VAL A 176 -6.20 14.97 21.13
C VAL A 176 -6.55 16.45 20.89
N ASP A 177 -7.24 17.10 21.86
CA ASP A 177 -7.58 18.53 21.82
C ASP A 177 -6.40 19.45 22.15
N GLY A 178 -5.27 18.89 22.60
CA GLY A 178 -4.08 19.64 22.98
C GLY A 178 -3.17 20.02 21.81
N ILE A 179 -3.47 19.59 20.59
CA ILE A 179 -2.70 19.92 19.40
C ILE A 179 -2.96 21.39 19.01
N THR A 180 -1.89 22.14 18.79
CA THR A 180 -1.94 23.57 18.46
C THR A 180 -1.17 23.87 17.18
N ALA A 181 -1.25 25.12 16.71
CA ALA A 181 -0.48 25.57 15.54
C ALA A 181 1.04 25.48 15.70
N ASP A 182 1.52 25.42 16.95
CA ASP A 182 2.98 25.25 17.24
C ASP A 182 3.42 23.79 17.36
N THR A 183 2.46 22.84 17.38
CA THR A 183 2.73 21.42 17.51
C THR A 183 3.28 20.84 16.20
N LYS A 184 4.40 20.14 16.29
CA LYS A 184 5.02 19.44 15.15
C LYS A 184 4.35 18.08 14.97
N VAL A 185 3.51 17.99 13.97
CA VAL A 185 2.70 16.81 13.68
C VAL A 185 3.30 16.03 12.52
N GLY A 186 3.63 14.76 12.76
CA GLY A 186 4.01 13.82 11.69
C GLY A 186 2.77 13.19 11.07
N VAL A 187 2.72 13.12 9.75
CA VAL A 187 1.67 12.48 8.97
C VAL A 187 2.25 11.76 7.77
N GLN A 188 1.51 10.81 7.19
CA GLN A 188 1.89 10.27 5.89
C GLN A 188 1.46 11.23 4.78
N ALA A 189 2.37 11.49 3.83
CA ALA A 189 2.12 12.41 2.72
C ALA A 189 0.88 12.03 1.91
N GLY A 190 -0.05 12.95 1.77
CA GLY A 190 -1.25 12.83 0.95
C GLY A 190 -2.39 12.03 1.56
N ASN A 191 -2.28 11.51 2.80
CA ASN A 191 -3.40 10.87 3.49
C ASN A 191 -4.38 11.91 4.09
N THR A 192 -5.50 11.45 4.64
CA THR A 192 -6.52 12.33 5.24
C THR A 192 -6.03 13.05 6.48
N ALA A 193 -5.14 12.43 7.27
CA ALA A 193 -4.50 13.09 8.41
C ALA A 193 -3.61 14.27 7.98
N ASP A 194 -2.91 14.15 6.84
CA ASP A 194 -2.11 15.23 6.26
C ASP A 194 -3.00 16.41 5.84
N LEU A 195 -4.08 16.13 5.10
CA LEU A 195 -5.03 17.14 4.67
C LEU A 195 -5.68 17.84 5.87
N TYR A 196 -6.13 17.07 6.86
CA TYR A 196 -6.71 17.57 8.08
C TYR A 196 -5.73 18.46 8.88
N ALA A 197 -4.50 17.99 9.09
CA ALA A 197 -3.48 18.74 9.84
C ALA A 197 -3.11 20.07 9.16
N GLN A 198 -3.06 20.11 7.84
CA GLN A 198 -2.84 21.34 7.06
C GLN A 198 -4.03 22.31 7.22
N ASP A 199 -5.27 21.80 7.17
CA ASP A 199 -6.49 22.62 7.34
C ASP A 199 -6.57 23.20 8.76
N GLN A 200 -6.12 22.46 9.78
CA GLN A 200 -6.02 22.96 11.17
C GLN A 200 -4.87 23.96 11.36
N GLY A 201 -3.97 24.14 10.38
CA GLY A 201 -2.84 25.05 10.46
C GLY A 201 -1.71 24.57 11.38
N TRP A 202 -1.57 23.27 11.63
CA TRP A 202 -0.50 22.69 12.44
C TRP A 202 0.86 22.72 11.73
N GLN A 203 1.96 22.50 12.47
CA GLN A 203 3.28 22.35 11.86
C GLN A 203 3.48 20.93 11.35
N VAL A 204 3.10 20.70 10.08
CA VAL A 204 3.10 19.38 9.45
C VAL A 204 4.50 18.99 9.00
N THR A 205 4.90 17.75 9.33
CA THR A 205 6.04 17.05 8.74
C THR A 205 5.52 15.82 8.02
N GLN A 206 5.65 15.81 6.70
CA GLN A 206 5.19 14.71 5.85
C GLN A 206 6.26 13.61 5.75
N TYR A 207 5.85 12.37 5.87
CA TYR A 207 6.67 11.17 5.74
C TYR A 207 6.13 10.26 4.63
N SER A 208 7.01 9.53 3.97
CA SER A 208 6.58 8.49 3.02
C SER A 208 6.03 7.26 3.73
N LYS A 209 6.52 6.99 4.95
CA LYS A 209 6.12 5.84 5.78
C LYS A 209 5.97 6.21 7.25
N PHE A 210 4.98 5.66 7.92
CA PHE A 210 4.78 5.87 9.35
C PHE A 210 5.95 5.38 10.22
N MET A 211 6.71 4.38 9.78
CA MET A 211 7.92 3.95 10.49
C MET A 211 8.98 5.06 10.60
N GLU A 212 9.11 5.91 9.58
CA GLU A 212 10.02 7.07 9.61
C GLU A 212 9.53 8.12 10.61
N ALA A 213 8.22 8.42 10.60
CA ALA A 213 7.59 9.30 11.59
C ALA A 213 7.79 8.77 13.02
N ALA A 214 7.60 7.45 13.23
CA ALA A 214 7.81 6.81 14.54
C ALA A 214 9.25 6.94 15.05
N MET A 215 10.25 6.82 14.17
CA MET A 215 11.65 7.04 14.54
C MET A 215 11.90 8.51 14.95
N ASP A 216 11.31 9.46 14.25
CA ASP A 216 11.46 10.88 14.56
C ASP A 216 10.70 11.25 15.84
N LEU A 217 9.52 10.70 16.08
CA LEU A 217 8.77 10.86 17.33
C LEU A 217 9.53 10.25 18.52
N ALA A 218 10.05 9.03 18.40
CA ALA A 218 10.85 8.38 19.44
C ALA A 218 12.14 9.13 19.80
N ASN A 219 12.63 10.00 18.87
CA ASN A 219 13.79 10.89 19.06
C ASN A 219 13.41 12.34 19.34
N ASN A 220 12.13 12.64 19.60
CA ASN A 220 11.59 13.98 19.92
C ASN A 220 11.90 15.05 18.86
N LYS A 221 11.91 14.67 17.58
CA LYS A 221 12.04 15.63 16.46
C LYS A 221 10.67 16.20 16.06
N ILE A 222 9.59 15.40 16.27
CA ILE A 222 8.21 15.80 16.18
C ILE A 222 7.52 15.54 17.52
N ASP A 223 6.35 16.14 17.75
CA ASP A 223 5.63 16.12 19.02
C ASP A 223 4.60 15.00 19.07
N CYS A 224 3.98 14.68 17.93
CA CYS A 224 3.01 13.59 17.78
C CYS A 224 2.94 13.11 16.33
N ILE A 225 2.26 11.95 16.13
CA ILE A 225 1.84 11.45 14.81
C ILE A 225 0.32 11.37 14.81
N VAL A 226 -0.32 11.77 13.72
CA VAL A 226 -1.75 11.50 13.46
C VAL A 226 -1.83 10.41 12.43
N MET A 227 -2.55 9.34 12.76
CA MET A 227 -2.69 8.15 11.92
C MET A 227 -3.89 7.30 12.33
N ASP A 228 -4.18 6.32 11.53
CA ASP A 228 -5.27 5.37 11.72
C ASP A 228 -5.05 4.43 12.90
N SER A 229 -6.14 4.09 13.60
CA SER A 229 -6.10 3.40 14.90
C SER A 229 -5.44 2.01 14.86
N LEU A 230 -5.84 1.11 13.94
CA LEU A 230 -5.24 -0.22 13.86
C LEU A 230 -3.75 -0.18 13.48
N PRO A 231 -3.32 0.58 12.45
CA PRO A 231 -1.91 0.79 12.17
C PRO A 231 -1.14 1.43 13.33
N ALA A 232 -1.77 2.35 14.09
CA ALA A 232 -1.15 2.94 15.27
C ALA A 232 -0.92 1.88 16.37
N GLU A 233 -1.88 0.98 16.61
CA GLU A 233 -1.75 -0.13 17.54
C GLU A 233 -0.58 -1.04 17.17
N GLN A 234 -0.44 -1.39 15.89
CA GLN A 234 0.68 -2.17 15.37
C GLN A 234 2.03 -1.44 15.50
N LEU A 235 2.02 -0.13 15.28
CA LEU A 235 3.21 0.71 15.40
C LEU A 235 3.71 0.80 16.85
N VAL A 236 2.81 1.04 17.80
CA VAL A 236 3.18 1.17 19.22
C VAL A 236 3.52 -0.18 19.85
N ALA A 237 2.93 -1.29 19.39
CA ALA A 237 3.30 -2.63 19.82
C ALA A 237 4.77 -2.96 19.48
N LYS A 238 5.31 -2.39 18.42
CA LYS A 238 6.70 -2.56 17.97
C LYS A 238 7.66 -1.49 18.51
N ASN A 239 7.17 -0.51 19.28
CA ASN A 239 7.97 0.61 19.80
C ASN A 239 7.58 0.98 21.23
N ASP A 240 8.33 0.48 22.21
CA ASP A 240 8.07 0.68 23.65
C ASP A 240 8.07 2.15 24.11
N LYS A 241 8.61 3.07 23.33
CA LYS A 241 8.61 4.51 23.65
C LYS A 241 7.33 5.22 23.26
N LEU A 242 6.51 4.62 22.41
CA LEU A 242 5.33 5.25 21.86
C LEU A 242 4.05 4.77 22.55
N THR A 243 3.03 5.61 22.54
CA THR A 243 1.68 5.28 23.02
C THR A 243 0.64 6.08 22.24
N ILE A 244 -0.59 5.57 22.21
CA ILE A 244 -1.74 6.24 21.63
C ILE A 244 -2.44 7.02 22.74
N LEU A 245 -2.83 8.26 22.47
CA LEU A 245 -3.69 9.05 23.36
C LEU A 245 -5.12 8.56 23.32
N ASP A 246 -5.83 8.75 24.44
CA ASP A 246 -7.27 8.51 24.48
C ASP A 246 -8.04 9.52 23.61
N GLY A 247 -9.04 9.03 22.88
CA GLY A 247 -9.86 9.82 21.97
C GLY A 247 -9.47 9.67 20.50
N GLU A 248 -10.18 10.39 19.65
CA GLU A 248 -10.00 10.41 18.21
C GLU A 248 -10.24 11.82 17.67
N LEU A 249 -9.63 12.13 16.53
CA LEU A 249 -9.82 13.41 15.85
C LEU A 249 -11.03 13.36 14.90
N PHE A 250 -11.11 12.29 14.11
CA PHE A 250 -12.20 12.03 13.17
C PHE A 250 -12.19 10.56 12.76
N THR A 251 -13.17 10.15 11.96
CA THR A 251 -13.27 8.80 11.40
C THR A 251 -13.21 8.82 9.89
N ASP A 252 -12.57 7.78 9.35
CA ASP A 252 -12.44 7.51 7.92
C ASP A 252 -13.13 6.21 7.53
N LYS A 253 -13.43 6.06 6.25
CA LYS A 253 -13.97 4.83 5.68
C LYS A 253 -13.15 4.43 4.46
N TYR A 254 -12.68 3.21 4.45
CA TYR A 254 -11.81 2.71 3.40
C TYR A 254 -12.57 2.10 2.23
N ALA A 255 -12.07 2.37 1.04
CA ALA A 255 -12.51 1.77 -0.20
C ALA A 255 -11.31 1.52 -1.13
N ILE A 256 -11.49 0.67 -2.11
CA ILE A 256 -10.56 0.51 -3.23
C ILE A 256 -10.79 1.65 -4.21
N ALA A 257 -9.70 2.24 -4.72
CA ALA A 257 -9.76 3.29 -5.73
C ALA A 257 -9.43 2.73 -7.12
N VAL A 258 -10.24 3.10 -8.11
CA VAL A 258 -10.00 2.84 -9.54
C VAL A 258 -9.89 4.16 -10.30
N GLN A 259 -9.35 4.13 -11.52
CA GLN A 259 -9.33 5.31 -12.39
C GLN A 259 -10.75 5.83 -12.63
N GLU A 260 -10.94 7.15 -12.59
CA GLU A 260 -12.23 7.80 -12.89
C GLU A 260 -12.82 7.30 -14.20
N GLY A 261 -14.07 6.84 -14.16
CA GLY A 261 -14.82 6.30 -15.29
C GLY A 261 -14.57 4.83 -15.61
N ASN A 262 -13.70 4.12 -14.86
CA ASN A 262 -13.52 2.66 -15.01
C ASN A 262 -14.60 1.88 -14.28
N THR A 263 -15.86 2.10 -14.67
CA THR A 263 -17.04 1.51 -14.04
C THR A 263 -17.10 0.00 -14.18
N ALA A 264 -16.59 -0.55 -15.29
CA ALA A 264 -16.61 -1.99 -15.53
C ALA A 264 -15.76 -2.75 -14.50
N LEU A 265 -14.55 -2.26 -14.19
CA LEU A 265 -13.70 -2.83 -13.15
C LEU A 265 -14.31 -2.60 -11.76
N LEU A 266 -14.88 -1.41 -11.53
CA LEU A 266 -15.51 -1.06 -10.26
C LEU A 266 -16.71 -1.98 -9.94
N ASP A 267 -17.52 -2.31 -10.95
CA ASP A 267 -18.67 -3.20 -10.80
C ASP A 267 -18.22 -4.62 -10.39
N GLU A 268 -17.14 -5.15 -10.97
CA GLU A 268 -16.56 -6.45 -10.59
C GLU A 268 -16.01 -6.41 -9.15
N ILE A 269 -15.27 -5.37 -8.80
CA ILE A 269 -14.76 -5.18 -7.44
C ILE A 269 -15.92 -5.15 -6.44
N ASN A 270 -16.97 -4.38 -6.71
CA ASN A 270 -18.12 -4.25 -5.84
C ASN A 270 -18.89 -5.57 -5.69
N ALA A 271 -19.03 -6.36 -6.76
CA ALA A 271 -19.66 -7.68 -6.70
C ALA A 271 -18.91 -8.63 -5.75
N VAL A 272 -17.57 -8.60 -5.76
CA VAL A 272 -16.75 -9.37 -4.81
C VAL A 272 -16.92 -8.84 -3.39
N PHE A 273 -16.91 -7.52 -3.18
CA PHE A 273 -17.12 -6.94 -1.85
C PHE A 273 -18.47 -7.29 -1.25
N GLU A 274 -19.56 -7.24 -2.04
CA GLU A 274 -20.90 -7.64 -1.57
C GLU A 274 -20.88 -9.06 -0.99
N GLN A 275 -20.18 -9.99 -1.65
CA GLN A 275 -20.04 -11.36 -1.17
C GLN A 275 -19.14 -11.45 0.07
N LEU A 276 -17.94 -10.83 0.05
CA LEU A 276 -17.02 -10.87 1.18
C LEU A 276 -17.63 -10.27 2.46
N ILE A 277 -18.40 -9.19 2.32
CA ILE A 277 -19.10 -8.54 3.44
C ILE A 277 -20.22 -9.45 3.97
N ALA A 278 -21.04 -10.04 3.05
CA ALA A 278 -22.13 -10.93 3.45
C ALA A 278 -21.62 -12.19 4.16
N ASP A 279 -20.46 -12.69 3.79
CA ASP A 279 -19.83 -13.88 4.37
C ASP A 279 -18.96 -13.55 5.62
N GLY A 280 -18.83 -12.27 6.00
CA GLY A 280 -18.01 -11.83 7.15
C GLY A 280 -16.52 -11.99 6.95
N LYS A 281 -16.06 -12.09 5.68
CA LYS A 281 -14.66 -12.34 5.33
C LYS A 281 -13.75 -11.16 5.64
N ILE A 282 -14.24 -9.93 5.54
CA ILE A 282 -13.45 -8.73 5.86
C ILE A 282 -13.03 -8.74 7.34
N ASP A 283 -13.96 -9.08 8.25
CA ASP A 283 -13.66 -9.20 9.68
C ASP A 283 -12.69 -10.36 9.95
N GLU A 284 -12.86 -11.50 9.27
CA GLU A 284 -11.96 -12.65 9.36
C GLU A 284 -10.54 -12.28 8.92
N TYR A 285 -10.37 -11.61 7.78
CA TYR A 285 -9.06 -11.15 7.30
C TYR A 285 -8.43 -10.15 8.29
N THR A 286 -9.21 -9.18 8.79
CA THR A 286 -8.73 -8.23 9.80
C THR A 286 -8.25 -8.95 11.06
N LEU A 287 -9.00 -9.94 11.54
CA LEU A 287 -8.62 -10.75 12.70
C LEU A 287 -7.32 -11.53 12.45
N ASN A 288 -7.18 -12.16 11.27
CA ASN A 288 -5.99 -12.94 10.92
C ASN A 288 -4.71 -12.10 10.90
N HIS A 289 -4.80 -10.84 10.52
CA HIS A 289 -3.65 -9.93 10.44
C HIS A 289 -3.43 -9.07 11.69
N THR A 290 -4.31 -9.16 12.71
CA THR A 290 -4.17 -8.45 13.99
C THR A 290 -3.79 -9.34 15.18
N THR A 291 -3.90 -10.66 15.05
CA THR A 291 -3.65 -11.64 16.13
C THR A 291 -2.23 -12.21 16.07
N GLU A 292 -1.18 -11.40 16.27
CA GLU A 292 0.15 -11.91 16.61
C GLU A 292 0.60 -11.41 18.00
#